data_f7b70510305ea5ceb5242693ad48e7c8
#
_entry.id   f7b70510305ea5ceb5242693ad48e7c8
#
_cell.length_a   1.000
_cell.length_b   1.000
_cell.length_c   1.000
_cell.angle_alpha   90.00
_cell.angle_beta   90.00
_cell.angle_gamma   90.00
#
_symmetry.space_group_name_H-M   'P 1'
#
loop_
_entity.id
_entity.type
_entity.pdbx_description
1 polymer ?
#
loop_
_entity_poly.entity_id
_entity_poly.type
_entity_poly.pdbx_seq_one_letter_code
_entity_poly.pdbx_strand_id
1 'polypeptide(L)'
;MELKDQLATLQTELKTHFDKADAEQKANGTMLEETKTVITKLQTQVDALDVKLAQKHVSDPSQGSSLEKTITECESLQRLMKDRRGSAVIQLKASDIQELMERKTTITSAAVGQATSGVLQIDRIPGITPEARQTLKVRDLLSAAPTTMQVVDFVKVNVPMTIASPVVEASTKPENAVTFQSISEKVRTIATWIPATKQILDDFTELRGFINSTLPFYVNLAEELQLLSGDNTGENLHGLITQASGFNTALLSAVKGWNKIDIVGRAIQQITAAKELDPTFIILHPNDWFEMRLTKDSFGRYILGDPQTNVRPSLFGLDVVYTTSIASGTFLVGSGSPIASQIRDRMEMQVEVSTEHQDYFVKNLVAVRAEKRMVLIVKRPASYVSGTFTTSP
;
A
#
# COMPACT_ATOMS: atom_id res chain seq x y z
N MET A 1 46.41 14.21 -25.75
CA MET A 1 46.90 15.39 -25.05
C MET A 1 46.01 15.71 -23.84
N GLU A 2 44.71 15.74 -24.00
CA GLU A 2 43.77 16.09 -22.90
C GLU A 2 43.83 15.21 -21.64
N LEU A 3 43.99 13.88 -21.78
CA LEU A 3 43.97 12.97 -20.60
C LEU A 3 45.23 13.09 -19.71
N LYS A 4 46.39 13.40 -20.32
CA LYS A 4 47.65 13.65 -19.57
C LYS A 4 47.61 14.96 -18.81
N ASP A 5 46.97 15.97 -19.40
CA ASP A 5 46.83 17.29 -18.80
C ASP A 5 45.82 17.25 -17.65
N GLN A 6 44.72 16.45 -17.80
CA GLN A 6 43.74 16.19 -16.73
C GLN A 6 44.36 15.40 -15.56
N LEU A 7 45.24 14.45 -15.84
CA LEU A 7 45.94 13.67 -14.81
C LEU A 7 46.93 14.53 -14.03
N ALA A 8 47.65 15.41 -14.73
CA ALA A 8 48.60 16.33 -14.12
C ALA A 8 47.90 17.39 -13.24
N THR A 9 46.74 17.88 -13.66
CA THR A 9 45.93 18.79 -12.87
C THR A 9 45.35 18.08 -11.62
N LEU A 10 44.84 16.87 -11.75
CA LEU A 10 44.36 16.07 -10.63
C LEU A 10 45.45 15.73 -9.62
N GLN A 11 46.66 15.39 -10.09
CA GLN A 11 47.82 15.16 -9.23
C GLN A 11 48.25 16.44 -8.48
N THR A 12 48.15 17.58 -9.12
CA THR A 12 48.50 18.87 -8.52
C THR A 12 47.44 19.29 -7.49
N GLU A 13 46.18 19.09 -7.78
CA GLU A 13 45.08 19.36 -6.86
C GLU A 13 45.13 18.41 -5.62
N LEU A 14 45.44 17.14 -5.85
CA LEU A 14 45.62 16.17 -4.79
C LEU A 14 46.77 16.54 -3.84
N LYS A 15 47.87 17.00 -4.44
CA LYS A 15 49.04 17.45 -3.66
C LYS A 15 48.73 18.72 -2.84
N THR A 16 48.02 19.68 -3.44
CA THR A 16 47.59 20.88 -2.69
C THR A 16 46.59 20.60 -1.57
N HIS A 17 45.72 19.60 -1.76
CA HIS A 17 44.83 19.13 -0.69
C HIS A 17 45.57 18.38 0.42
N PHE A 18 46.60 17.59 0.10
CA PHE A 18 47.46 16.96 1.08
C PHE A 18 48.23 17.99 1.94
N ASP A 19 48.84 18.98 1.25
CA ASP A 19 49.60 20.03 1.93
C ASP A 19 48.72 20.91 2.83
N LYS A 20 47.44 21.14 2.43
CA LYS A 20 46.45 21.79 3.29
C LYS A 20 46.00 20.92 4.47
N ALA A 21 45.76 19.62 4.24
CA ALA A 21 45.38 18.70 5.29
C ALA A 21 46.49 18.51 6.35
N ASP A 22 47.75 18.46 5.89
CA ASP A 22 48.91 18.41 6.79
C ASP A 22 49.11 19.72 7.61
N ALA A 23 48.79 20.86 6.99
CA ALA A 23 48.83 22.15 7.68
C ALA A 23 47.70 22.28 8.72
N GLU A 24 46.49 21.80 8.40
CA GLU A 24 45.34 21.75 9.31
C GLU A 24 45.55 20.72 10.43
N GLN A 25 46.24 19.58 10.14
CA GLN A 25 46.55 18.59 11.13
C GLN A 25 47.57 19.13 12.19
N LYS A 26 48.51 19.95 11.74
CA LYS A 26 49.45 20.63 12.66
C LYS A 26 48.73 21.69 13.51
N ALA A 27 47.65 22.26 13.05
CA ALA A 27 46.84 23.26 13.76
C ALA A 27 45.84 22.65 14.75
N ASN A 28 45.22 21.49 14.45
CA ASN A 28 44.09 20.93 15.20
C ASN A 28 44.30 19.54 15.80
N GLY A 29 45.48 18.93 15.69
CA GLY A 29 45.91 17.73 16.43
C GLY A 29 45.18 16.41 16.19
N THR A 30 44.08 16.36 15.41
CA THR A 30 43.38 15.12 15.10
C THR A 30 42.73 15.18 13.73
N MET A 31 43.15 14.35 12.81
CA MET A 31 42.49 14.14 11.51
C MET A 31 41.42 13.06 11.68
N LEU A 32 40.18 13.33 11.24
CA LEU A 32 39.10 12.33 11.25
C LEU A 32 39.50 11.11 10.39
N GLU A 33 39.30 9.91 10.90
CA GLU A 33 39.58 8.61 10.22
C GLU A 33 38.86 8.51 8.86
N GLU A 34 37.73 9.15 8.71
CA GLU A 34 36.98 9.22 7.46
C GLU A 34 37.73 9.94 6.33
N THR A 35 38.49 10.99 6.66
CA THR A 35 39.29 11.74 5.67
C THR A 35 40.49 10.90 5.19
N LYS A 36 41.11 10.12 6.06
CA LYS A 36 42.15 9.17 5.70
C LYS A 36 41.68 8.10 4.73
N THR A 37 40.48 7.55 4.98
CA THR A 37 39.91 6.49 4.12
C THR A 37 39.53 7.03 2.73
N VAL A 38 39.08 8.27 2.61
CA VAL A 38 38.78 8.92 1.33
C VAL A 38 40.06 9.18 0.55
N ILE A 39 41.11 9.68 1.19
CA ILE A 39 42.44 9.94 0.58
C ILE A 39 43.04 8.64 0.06
N THR A 40 43.00 7.54 0.83
CA THR A 40 43.54 6.24 0.39
C THR A 40 42.75 5.67 -0.80
N LYS A 41 41.41 5.85 -0.85
CA LYS A 41 40.60 5.47 -2.00
C LYS A 41 40.94 6.28 -3.25
N LEU A 42 41.16 7.58 -3.12
CA LEU A 42 41.55 8.43 -4.24
C LEU A 42 42.93 8.05 -4.78
N GLN A 43 43.91 7.74 -3.92
CA GLN A 43 45.24 7.25 -4.34
C GLN A 43 45.15 5.95 -5.14
N THR A 44 44.37 4.95 -4.64
CA THR A 44 44.18 3.68 -5.37
C THR A 44 43.48 3.87 -6.72
N GLN A 45 42.60 4.86 -6.87
CA GLN A 45 41.97 5.19 -8.14
C GLN A 45 42.95 5.86 -9.13
N VAL A 46 43.83 6.72 -8.65
CA VAL A 46 44.89 7.34 -9.45
C VAL A 46 45.89 6.30 -9.94
N ASP A 47 46.35 5.39 -9.06
CA ASP A 47 47.26 4.30 -9.42
C ASP A 47 46.63 3.34 -10.44
N ALA A 48 45.32 3.05 -10.33
CA ALA A 48 44.62 2.24 -11.29
C ALA A 48 44.42 2.91 -12.64
N LEU A 49 44.34 4.25 -12.68
CA LEU A 49 44.32 5.04 -13.92
C LEU A 49 45.69 5.11 -14.58
N ASP A 50 46.77 5.23 -13.82
CA ASP A 50 48.14 5.21 -14.34
C ASP A 50 48.49 3.86 -14.97
N VAL A 51 48.10 2.74 -14.32
CA VAL A 51 48.25 1.38 -14.90
C VAL A 51 47.47 1.22 -16.20
N LYS A 52 46.25 1.76 -16.29
CA LYS A 52 45.43 1.73 -17.52
C LYS A 52 46.02 2.63 -18.63
N LEU A 53 46.63 3.75 -18.28
CA LEU A 53 47.34 4.61 -19.23
C LEU A 53 48.62 3.95 -19.76
N ALA A 54 49.40 3.29 -18.91
CA ALA A 54 50.58 2.54 -19.31
C ALA A 54 50.23 1.34 -20.21
N GLN A 55 49.14 0.65 -19.96
CA GLN A 55 48.64 -0.44 -20.83
C GLN A 55 48.14 0.06 -22.20
N LYS A 56 47.64 1.27 -22.30
CA LYS A 56 47.16 1.86 -23.54
C LYS A 56 48.29 2.36 -24.44
N HIS A 57 49.52 2.48 -23.92
CA HIS A 57 50.69 2.95 -24.66
C HIS A 57 51.51 1.83 -25.35
N VAL A 58 51.09 0.56 -25.15
CA VAL A 58 51.81 -0.60 -25.76
C VAL A 58 51.16 -1.09 -27.07
N SER A 59 50.09 -0.47 -27.53
CA SER A 59 49.53 -0.74 -28.84
C SER A 59 49.94 0.34 -29.82
N ASP A 60 50.98 0.04 -30.60
CA ASP A 60 51.48 0.84 -31.73
C ASP A 60 50.36 1.03 -32.76
N PRO A 61 50.01 2.26 -33.17
CA PRO A 61 48.89 2.49 -34.08
C PRO A 61 49.23 2.19 -35.58
N SER A 62 50.36 1.57 -35.85
CA SER A 62 50.81 1.29 -37.24
C SER A 62 50.50 -0.08 -37.81
N GLN A 63 49.89 -0.99 -37.03
CA GLN A 63 49.38 -2.28 -37.54
C GLN A 63 47.87 -2.32 -37.44
N GLY A 64 47.18 -1.75 -38.43
CA GLY A 64 45.79 -2.13 -38.69
C GLY A 64 45.69 -3.64 -38.85
N SER A 65 44.74 -4.30 -38.15
CA SER A 65 44.57 -5.74 -38.18
C SER A 65 44.49 -6.22 -39.64
N SER A 66 45.07 -7.38 -39.92
CA SER A 66 45.02 -8.03 -41.25
C SER A 66 43.59 -8.02 -41.84
N LEU A 67 42.59 -8.15 -40.99
CA LEU A 67 41.15 -8.07 -41.29
C LEU A 67 40.69 -6.69 -41.80
N GLU A 68 41.14 -5.58 -41.21
CA GLU A 68 40.78 -4.23 -41.66
C GLU A 68 41.34 -3.93 -43.04
N LYS A 69 42.53 -4.43 -43.35
CA LYS A 69 43.12 -4.29 -44.68
C LYS A 69 42.37 -5.15 -45.70
N THR A 70 42.01 -6.39 -45.36
CA THR A 70 41.25 -7.29 -46.23
C THR A 70 39.87 -6.75 -46.56
N ILE A 71 39.21 -6.10 -45.59
CA ILE A 71 37.90 -5.47 -45.76
C ILE A 71 37.98 -4.20 -46.58
N THR A 72 38.99 -3.33 -46.38
CA THR A 72 39.15 -2.08 -47.09
C THR A 72 39.64 -2.26 -48.53
N GLU A 73 40.39 -3.33 -48.84
CA GLU A 73 40.90 -3.65 -50.16
C GLU A 73 39.97 -4.51 -51.02
N CYS A 74 38.83 -4.97 -50.47
CA CYS A 74 37.89 -5.80 -51.20
C CYS A 74 37.10 -5.00 -52.24
N GLU A 75 37.43 -5.21 -53.52
CA GLU A 75 36.78 -4.50 -54.67
C GLU A 75 35.27 -4.69 -54.72
N SER A 76 34.75 -5.84 -54.30
CA SER A 76 33.31 -6.12 -54.29
C SER A 76 32.59 -5.23 -53.27
N LEU A 77 33.21 -4.92 -52.13
CA LEU A 77 32.69 -4.07 -51.09
C LEU A 77 32.76 -2.59 -51.50
N GLN A 78 33.87 -2.18 -52.17
CA GLN A 78 34.00 -0.84 -52.69
C GLN A 78 32.99 -0.52 -53.81
N ARG A 79 32.66 -1.50 -54.67
CA ARG A 79 31.57 -1.38 -55.67
C ARG A 79 30.20 -1.27 -55.00
N LEU A 80 29.95 -2.08 -54.00
CA LEU A 80 28.67 -2.03 -53.25
C LEU A 80 28.47 -0.70 -52.52
N MET A 81 29.52 -0.12 -51.96
CA MET A 81 29.47 1.23 -51.36
C MET A 81 29.24 2.34 -52.39
N LYS A 82 29.72 2.15 -53.61
CA LYS A 82 29.56 3.13 -54.69
C LYS A 82 28.19 3.05 -55.36
N ASP A 83 27.71 1.84 -55.64
CA ASP A 83 26.47 1.62 -56.40
C ASP A 83 25.22 1.43 -55.53
N ARG A 84 25.39 1.30 -54.22
CA ARG A 84 24.31 1.09 -53.22
C ARG A 84 23.31 -0.03 -53.55
N ARG A 85 23.68 -0.94 -54.45
CA ARG A 85 22.85 -2.12 -54.82
C ARG A 85 23.78 -3.31 -55.12
N GLY A 86 23.42 -4.50 -54.63
CA GLY A 86 24.11 -5.75 -54.87
C GLY A 86 24.50 -6.49 -53.60
N SER A 87 25.16 -7.63 -53.72
CA SER A 87 25.74 -8.39 -52.61
C SER A 87 27.26 -8.46 -52.82
N ALA A 88 28.03 -8.30 -51.74
CA ALA A 88 29.47 -8.48 -51.71
C ALA A 88 29.81 -9.76 -50.94
N VAL A 89 30.65 -10.60 -51.54
CA VAL A 89 31.17 -11.79 -50.88
C VAL A 89 32.63 -11.54 -50.57
N ILE A 90 32.98 -11.57 -49.28
CA ILE A 90 34.35 -11.41 -48.79
C ILE A 90 34.90 -12.82 -48.52
N GLN A 91 35.94 -13.22 -49.25
CA GLN A 91 36.66 -14.47 -48.99
C GLN A 91 37.73 -14.18 -47.94
N LEU A 92 37.49 -14.67 -46.72
CA LEU A 92 38.45 -14.59 -45.61
C LEU A 92 39.48 -15.73 -45.76
N LYS A 93 40.77 -15.42 -45.57
CA LYS A 93 41.82 -16.42 -45.50
C LYS A 93 41.72 -17.19 -44.18
N ALA A 94 42.19 -18.44 -44.17
CA ALA A 94 42.19 -19.26 -42.97
C ALA A 94 42.94 -18.62 -41.79
N SER A 95 43.96 -17.81 -42.05
CA SER A 95 44.67 -17.02 -41.05
C SER A 95 43.78 -15.99 -40.36
N ASP A 96 42.88 -15.33 -41.12
CA ASP A 96 42.00 -14.28 -40.62
C ASP A 96 40.89 -14.85 -39.79
N ILE A 97 40.42 -16.09 -40.12
CA ILE A 97 39.46 -16.86 -39.34
C ILE A 97 40.05 -17.30 -38.01
N GLN A 98 41.36 -17.67 -37.99
CA GLN A 98 42.04 -18.11 -36.80
C GLN A 98 42.25 -16.95 -35.82
N GLU A 99 42.60 -15.73 -36.31
CA GLU A 99 42.69 -14.51 -35.52
C GLU A 99 41.32 -14.12 -34.90
N LEU A 100 40.21 -14.34 -35.63
CA LEU A 100 38.84 -14.16 -35.12
C LEU A 100 38.47 -15.18 -34.05
N MET A 101 38.94 -16.42 -34.17
CA MET A 101 38.69 -17.48 -33.17
C MET A 101 39.55 -17.33 -31.93
N GLU A 102 40.72 -16.72 -31.99
CA GLU A 102 41.57 -16.45 -30.83
C GLU A 102 41.08 -15.26 -30.02
N ARG A 103 40.33 -14.34 -30.62
CA ARG A 103 39.61 -13.27 -29.90
C ARG A 103 38.32 -13.84 -29.25
N LYS A 104 38.49 -14.69 -28.28
CA LYS A 104 37.37 -15.20 -27.45
C LYS A 104 36.83 -14.11 -26.52
N THR A 105 36.15 -13.14 -27.04
CA THR A 105 35.22 -12.32 -26.26
C THR A 105 33.85 -12.93 -26.41
N THR A 106 33.50 -13.86 -25.51
CA THR A 106 32.11 -14.30 -25.35
C THR A 106 31.32 -13.06 -24.92
N ILE A 107 30.48 -12.53 -25.80
CA ILE A 107 29.55 -11.45 -25.46
C ILE A 107 28.52 -12.07 -24.51
N THR A 108 28.73 -11.88 -23.22
CA THR A 108 27.76 -12.28 -22.20
C THR A 108 26.86 -11.09 -21.88
N SER A 109 25.63 -11.36 -21.47
CA SER A 109 24.70 -10.31 -21.01
C SER A 109 25.29 -9.46 -19.88
N ALA A 110 26.20 -10.03 -19.07
CA ALA A 110 26.94 -9.30 -18.02
C ALA A 110 27.98 -8.32 -18.57
N ALA A 111 28.62 -8.63 -19.70
CA ALA A 111 29.58 -7.72 -20.35
C ALA A 111 28.88 -6.54 -21.06
N VAL A 112 27.63 -6.75 -21.49
CA VAL A 112 26.80 -5.75 -22.15
C VAL A 112 26.15 -4.79 -21.13
N GLY A 113 25.96 -5.23 -19.89
CA GLY A 113 25.34 -4.43 -18.82
C GLY A 113 26.20 -3.29 -18.28
N GLN A 114 27.53 -3.26 -18.55
CA GLN A 114 28.41 -2.17 -18.11
C GLN A 114 28.76 -1.15 -19.20
N ALA A 115 28.50 -1.45 -20.45
CA ALA A 115 28.85 -0.56 -21.56
C ALA A 115 27.62 -0.25 -22.39
N THR A 116 27.05 0.89 -22.14
CA THR A 116 26.16 1.62 -23.05
C THR A 116 24.75 1.03 -23.24
N SER A 117 23.80 1.77 -22.78
CA SER A 117 22.33 1.65 -22.91
C SER A 117 21.77 1.46 -24.34
N GLY A 118 22.54 0.98 -25.30
CA GLY A 118 22.13 0.86 -26.70
C GLY A 118 21.97 -0.57 -27.22
N VAL A 119 22.47 -1.60 -26.51
CA VAL A 119 22.55 -2.97 -27.06
C VAL A 119 21.47 -3.90 -26.50
N LEU A 120 20.99 -3.65 -25.28
CA LEU A 120 19.85 -4.37 -24.71
C LEU A 120 18.59 -3.53 -24.94
N GLN A 121 17.67 -4.03 -25.74
CA GLN A 121 16.32 -3.50 -25.78
C GLN A 121 15.65 -3.83 -24.45
N ILE A 122 15.43 -2.81 -23.63
CA ILE A 122 14.66 -2.93 -22.39
C ILE A 122 13.19 -2.85 -22.80
N ASP A 123 12.50 -3.97 -22.72
CA ASP A 123 11.04 -3.99 -22.80
C ASP A 123 10.49 -3.44 -21.47
N ARG A 124 10.10 -2.18 -21.47
CA ARG A 124 9.50 -1.54 -20.32
C ARG A 124 8.00 -1.76 -20.36
N ILE A 125 7.50 -2.57 -19.44
CA ILE A 125 6.07 -2.69 -19.20
C ILE A 125 5.55 -1.31 -18.79
N PRO A 126 4.63 -0.71 -19.55
CA PRO A 126 4.07 0.59 -19.19
C PRO A 126 3.20 0.46 -17.95
N GLY A 127 3.16 1.50 -17.13
CA GLY A 127 2.36 1.58 -15.93
C GLY A 127 3.16 1.43 -14.64
N ILE A 128 2.57 1.96 -13.56
CA ILE A 128 3.07 1.81 -12.19
C ILE A 128 2.29 0.67 -11.55
N THR A 129 2.97 -0.42 -11.17
CA THR A 129 2.34 -1.52 -10.43
C THR A 129 1.94 -1.01 -9.04
N PRO A 130 0.64 -0.94 -8.71
CA PRO A 130 0.20 -0.52 -7.39
C PRO A 130 0.56 -1.57 -6.35
N GLU A 131 0.66 -1.15 -5.09
CA GLU A 131 0.76 -2.05 -3.94
C GLU A 131 -0.47 -2.97 -3.83
N ALA A 132 -0.30 -4.12 -3.18
CA ALA A 132 -1.43 -5.01 -2.89
C ALA A 132 -2.40 -4.31 -1.92
N ARG A 133 -3.69 -4.27 -2.28
CA ARG A 133 -4.73 -3.56 -1.53
C ARG A 133 -5.78 -4.53 -1.03
N GLN A 134 -6.19 -4.34 0.24
CA GLN A 134 -7.34 -5.07 0.77
C GLN A 134 -8.64 -4.58 0.12
N THR A 135 -9.61 -5.47 0.04
CA THR A 135 -10.97 -5.11 -0.40
C THR A 135 -11.72 -4.50 0.76
N LEU A 136 -12.16 -3.26 0.62
CA LEU A 136 -12.98 -2.56 1.61
C LEU A 136 -14.43 -3.05 1.49
N LYS A 137 -15.03 -3.44 2.60
CA LYS A 137 -16.35 -4.10 2.61
C LYS A 137 -17.30 -3.57 3.67
N VAL A 138 -16.80 -2.90 4.72
CA VAL A 138 -17.61 -2.54 5.89
C VAL A 138 -18.67 -1.50 5.54
N ARG A 139 -18.34 -0.54 4.69
CA ARG A 139 -19.30 0.46 4.25
C ARG A 139 -20.51 -0.14 3.55
N ASP A 140 -20.31 -1.19 2.74
CA ASP A 140 -21.36 -1.83 1.95
C ASP A 140 -22.37 -2.60 2.81
N LEU A 141 -22.01 -2.88 4.09
CA LEU A 141 -22.91 -3.52 5.05
C LEU A 141 -23.92 -2.56 5.68
N LEU A 142 -23.67 -1.25 5.56
CA LEU A 142 -24.43 -0.20 6.23
C LEU A 142 -25.24 0.60 5.22
N SER A 143 -26.40 1.05 5.63
CA SER A 143 -27.20 1.97 4.79
C SER A 143 -26.56 3.36 4.77
N ALA A 144 -26.35 3.92 3.59
CA ALA A 144 -25.86 5.28 3.39
C ALA A 144 -26.97 6.22 2.92
N ALA A 145 -26.94 7.48 3.36
CA ALA A 145 -27.84 8.53 2.89
C ALA A 145 -27.15 9.89 2.95
N PRO A 146 -27.47 10.83 2.05
CA PRO A 146 -26.87 12.16 2.04
C PRO A 146 -27.40 13.04 3.20
N THR A 147 -26.58 14.01 3.59
CA THR A 147 -26.94 15.08 4.53
C THR A 147 -26.30 16.40 4.13
N THR A 148 -26.97 17.52 4.45
CA THR A 148 -26.43 18.86 4.22
C THR A 148 -25.95 19.52 5.55
N MET A 149 -26.30 18.93 6.69
CA MET A 149 -26.06 19.52 8.02
C MET A 149 -24.69 19.13 8.57
N GLN A 150 -24.15 19.94 9.47
CA GLN A 150 -22.89 19.65 10.18
C GLN A 150 -23.07 18.70 11.36
N VAL A 151 -24.26 18.71 11.94
CA VAL A 151 -24.65 17.88 13.08
C VAL A 151 -25.92 17.18 12.70
N VAL A 152 -26.00 15.90 12.97
CA VAL A 152 -27.20 15.12 12.74
C VAL A 152 -27.76 14.68 14.09
N ASP A 153 -28.92 15.19 14.40
CA ASP A 153 -29.65 14.87 15.62
C ASP A 153 -30.66 13.74 15.34
N PHE A 154 -30.75 12.82 16.25
CA PHE A 154 -31.77 11.80 16.22
C PHE A 154 -32.31 11.50 17.62
N VAL A 155 -33.56 11.09 17.66
CA VAL A 155 -34.26 10.78 18.91
C VAL A 155 -34.40 9.27 19.03
N LYS A 156 -33.97 8.72 20.14
CA LYS A 156 -34.20 7.31 20.50
C LYS A 156 -35.14 7.19 21.71
N VAL A 157 -35.86 6.10 21.73
CA VAL A 157 -36.64 5.74 22.91
C VAL A 157 -35.69 5.29 24.00
N ASN A 158 -35.71 5.93 25.15
CA ASN A 158 -34.84 5.60 26.27
C ASN A 158 -35.50 4.53 27.15
N VAL A 159 -36.77 4.75 27.50
CA VAL A 159 -37.57 3.77 28.22
C VAL A 159 -38.72 3.33 27.33
N PRO A 160 -38.75 2.05 26.88
CA PRO A 160 -39.84 1.57 26.06
C PRO A 160 -41.10 1.36 26.91
N MET A 161 -42.23 1.39 26.24
CA MET A 161 -43.50 1.08 26.89
C MET A 161 -43.48 -0.35 27.46
N THR A 162 -44.09 -0.54 28.64
CA THR A 162 -44.31 -1.86 29.23
C THR A 162 -45.44 -2.57 28.49
N ILE A 163 -45.41 -3.89 28.50
CA ILE A 163 -46.46 -4.72 27.89
C ILE A 163 -47.80 -4.44 28.58
N ALA A 164 -48.87 -4.29 27.80
CA ALA A 164 -50.21 -4.16 28.31
C ALA A 164 -50.60 -5.41 29.14
N SER A 165 -51.23 -5.22 30.25
CA SER A 165 -51.74 -6.33 31.10
C SER A 165 -53.24 -6.48 30.98
N PRO A 166 -53.77 -7.72 31.05
CA PRO A 166 -55.21 -7.93 31.17
C PRO A 166 -55.73 -7.29 32.47
N VAL A 167 -56.85 -6.61 32.39
CA VAL A 167 -57.43 -5.88 33.51
C VAL A 167 -58.86 -6.35 33.74
N VAL A 168 -59.21 -6.57 34.99
CA VAL A 168 -60.57 -6.96 35.40
C VAL A 168 -61.54 -5.80 35.09
N GLU A 169 -62.78 -6.12 34.77
CA GLU A 169 -63.84 -5.17 34.53
C GLU A 169 -63.98 -4.18 35.71
N ALA A 170 -64.11 -2.88 35.39
CA ALA A 170 -64.19 -1.75 36.33
C ALA A 170 -62.91 -1.49 37.18
N SER A 171 -61.76 -2.14 36.86
CA SER A 171 -60.46 -1.84 37.49
C SER A 171 -59.67 -0.77 36.73
N THR A 172 -58.80 -0.05 37.48
CA THR A 172 -57.93 0.97 36.94
C THR A 172 -56.92 0.32 35.97
N LYS A 173 -56.80 0.87 34.76
CA LYS A 173 -55.82 0.43 33.74
C LYS A 173 -54.43 0.92 34.10
N PRO A 174 -53.39 0.11 33.92
CA PRO A 174 -52.01 0.55 34.15
C PRO A 174 -51.62 1.67 33.21
N GLU A 175 -50.98 2.70 33.76
CA GLU A 175 -50.38 3.78 33.00
C GLU A 175 -49.05 3.35 32.37
N ASN A 176 -48.82 3.71 31.13
CA ASN A 176 -47.57 3.49 30.45
C ASN A 176 -46.87 4.84 30.18
N ALA A 177 -45.57 4.89 30.48
CA ALA A 177 -44.72 6.05 30.21
C ALA A 177 -43.66 5.67 29.20
N VAL A 178 -43.38 6.59 28.28
CA VAL A 178 -42.29 6.46 27.34
C VAL A 178 -41.39 7.71 27.45
N THR A 179 -40.08 7.52 27.49
CA THR A 179 -39.15 8.62 27.52
C THR A 179 -38.26 8.61 26.29
N PHE A 180 -37.94 9.80 25.81
CA PHE A 180 -37.14 9.99 24.61
C PHE A 180 -35.79 10.65 24.97
N GLN A 181 -34.74 10.28 24.26
CA GLN A 181 -33.43 10.90 24.38
C GLN A 181 -32.97 11.40 23.00
N SER A 182 -32.61 12.67 22.94
CA SER A 182 -31.94 13.23 21.73
C SER A 182 -30.44 13.00 21.82
N ILE A 183 -29.84 12.55 20.72
CA ILE A 183 -28.40 12.35 20.55
C ILE A 183 -27.99 13.11 19.32
N SER A 184 -26.85 13.82 19.44
CA SER A 184 -26.27 14.63 18.37
C SER A 184 -24.91 14.05 17.96
N GLU A 185 -24.73 13.76 16.69
CA GLU A 185 -23.47 13.29 16.14
C GLU A 185 -22.94 14.29 15.10
N LYS A 186 -21.64 14.63 15.21
CA LYS A 186 -20.99 15.63 14.35
C LYS A 186 -20.43 14.99 13.09
N VAL A 187 -20.62 15.64 11.95
CA VAL A 187 -19.95 15.26 10.70
C VAL A 187 -18.46 15.53 10.80
N ARG A 188 -17.65 14.54 10.51
CA ARG A 188 -16.20 14.60 10.53
C ARG A 188 -15.63 14.57 9.12
N THR A 189 -14.44 15.13 8.97
CA THR A 189 -13.71 15.18 7.70
C THR A 189 -12.57 14.19 7.74
N ILE A 190 -12.51 13.33 6.74
CA ILE A 190 -11.37 12.42 6.51
C ILE A 190 -10.67 12.93 5.26
N ALA A 191 -9.40 13.31 5.38
CA ALA A 191 -8.65 13.89 4.27
C ALA A 191 -7.19 13.44 4.29
N THR A 192 -6.60 13.42 3.11
CA THR A 192 -5.16 13.24 2.91
C THR A 192 -4.70 14.08 1.72
N TRP A 193 -3.43 14.45 1.68
CA TRP A 193 -2.87 15.19 0.56
C TRP A 193 -1.43 14.80 0.29
N ILE A 194 -0.99 14.98 -0.96
CA ILE A 194 0.38 14.72 -1.42
C ILE A 194 0.88 15.92 -2.21
N PRO A 195 2.09 16.42 -1.92
CA PRO A 195 2.77 17.40 -2.78
C PRO A 195 3.40 16.68 -3.99
N ALA A 196 3.28 17.27 -5.17
CA ALA A 196 3.94 16.81 -6.39
C ALA A 196 4.50 17.99 -7.16
N THR A 197 5.54 17.80 -7.99
CA THR A 197 5.98 18.85 -8.89
C THR A 197 5.09 18.86 -10.13
N LYS A 198 4.81 20.05 -10.64
CA LYS A 198 4.00 20.22 -11.86
C LYS A 198 4.64 19.50 -13.05
N GLN A 199 5.95 19.56 -13.17
CA GLN A 199 6.71 18.89 -14.23
C GLN A 199 6.49 17.38 -14.25
N ILE A 200 6.60 16.72 -13.09
CA ILE A 200 6.35 15.27 -12.98
C ILE A 200 4.91 14.89 -13.36
N LEU A 201 3.93 15.72 -13.00
CA LEU A 201 2.54 15.45 -13.35
C LEU A 201 2.24 15.67 -14.84
N ASP A 202 2.97 16.57 -15.48
CA ASP A 202 2.84 16.85 -16.92
C ASP A 202 3.60 15.79 -17.76
N ASP A 203 4.80 15.39 -17.32
CA ASP A 203 5.66 14.45 -18.04
C ASP A 203 5.22 12.98 -17.88
N PHE A 204 4.66 12.62 -16.73
CA PHE A 204 4.28 11.24 -16.39
C PHE A 204 2.78 11.11 -16.12
N THR A 205 2.00 10.95 -17.18
CA THR A 205 0.54 10.74 -17.11
C THR A 205 0.17 9.52 -16.25
N GLU A 206 1.02 8.49 -16.23
CA GLU A 206 0.84 7.28 -15.41
C GLU A 206 0.90 7.59 -13.92
N LEU A 207 1.81 8.47 -13.48
CA LEU A 207 1.93 8.88 -12.09
C LEU A 207 0.68 9.67 -11.64
N ARG A 208 0.14 10.52 -12.51
CA ARG A 208 -1.12 11.22 -12.25
C ARG A 208 -2.28 10.24 -12.05
N GLY A 209 -2.37 9.22 -12.90
CA GLY A 209 -3.37 8.16 -12.78
C GLY A 209 -3.20 7.37 -11.47
N PHE A 210 -1.96 7.03 -11.11
CA PHE A 210 -1.64 6.35 -9.85
C PHE A 210 -2.05 7.18 -8.62
N ILE A 211 -1.72 8.47 -8.57
CA ILE A 211 -2.10 9.36 -7.46
C ILE A 211 -3.62 9.44 -7.34
N ASN A 212 -4.32 9.66 -8.45
CA ASN A 212 -5.78 9.77 -8.49
C ASN A 212 -6.50 8.49 -8.05
N SER A 213 -5.89 7.32 -8.19
CA SER A 213 -6.46 6.05 -7.70
C SER A 213 -6.05 5.73 -6.28
N THR A 214 -4.88 6.17 -5.85
CA THR A 214 -4.28 5.82 -4.56
C THR A 214 -4.83 6.67 -3.42
N LEU A 215 -4.95 7.97 -3.60
CA LEU A 215 -5.46 8.86 -2.56
C LEU A 215 -6.89 8.50 -2.10
N PRO A 216 -7.87 8.29 -3.01
CA PRO A 216 -9.21 7.85 -2.60
C PRO A 216 -9.21 6.51 -1.86
N PHE A 217 -8.34 5.58 -2.25
CA PHE A 217 -8.24 4.30 -1.55
C PHE A 217 -7.85 4.48 -0.09
N TYR A 218 -6.83 5.30 0.21
CA TYR A 218 -6.40 5.53 1.59
C TYR A 218 -7.43 6.30 2.42
N VAL A 219 -8.19 7.23 1.82
CA VAL A 219 -9.30 7.90 2.52
C VAL A 219 -10.41 6.89 2.84
N ASN A 220 -10.77 6.00 1.92
CA ASN A 220 -11.77 4.95 2.16
C ASN A 220 -11.27 3.90 3.17
N LEU A 221 -9.97 3.60 3.20
CA LEU A 221 -9.38 2.72 4.21
C LEU A 221 -9.46 3.35 5.61
N ALA A 222 -9.15 4.65 5.71
CA ALA A 222 -9.30 5.39 6.95
C ALA A 222 -10.78 5.46 7.38
N GLU A 223 -11.71 5.61 6.44
CA GLU A 223 -13.14 5.51 6.70
C GLU A 223 -13.50 4.16 7.30
N GLU A 224 -13.07 3.06 6.70
CA GLU A 224 -13.39 1.70 7.18
C GLU A 224 -12.86 1.49 8.62
N LEU A 225 -11.63 1.93 8.90
CA LEU A 225 -11.06 1.89 10.25
C LEU A 225 -11.88 2.71 11.25
N GLN A 226 -12.27 3.92 10.87
CA GLN A 226 -13.06 4.82 11.72
C GLN A 226 -14.50 4.31 11.93
N LEU A 227 -15.13 3.73 10.91
CA LEU A 227 -16.46 3.11 11.03
C LEU A 227 -16.48 1.95 12.02
N LEU A 228 -15.38 1.17 12.08
CA LEU A 228 -15.27 0.04 13.00
C LEU A 228 -14.85 0.50 14.40
N SER A 229 -13.72 1.18 14.54
CA SER A 229 -13.01 1.37 15.81
C SER A 229 -12.84 2.85 16.21
N GLY A 230 -13.52 3.79 15.56
CA GLY A 230 -13.48 5.19 15.96
C GLY A 230 -13.89 5.38 17.42
N ASP A 231 -13.12 6.17 18.17
CA ASP A 231 -13.26 6.34 19.62
C ASP A 231 -14.05 7.60 20.03
N ASN A 232 -14.57 8.36 19.04
CA ASN A 232 -15.27 9.63 19.25
C ASN A 232 -14.44 10.71 19.96
N THR A 233 -13.11 10.57 20.03
CA THR A 233 -12.25 11.59 20.61
C THR A 233 -11.77 12.56 19.52
N GLY A 234 -11.77 13.86 19.82
CA GLY A 234 -11.36 14.91 18.87
C GLY A 234 -12.17 14.86 17.57
N GLU A 235 -11.49 14.57 16.45
CA GLU A 235 -12.10 14.48 15.12
C GLU A 235 -12.37 13.02 14.65
N ASN A 236 -12.20 12.04 15.54
CA ASN A 236 -12.53 10.65 15.22
C ASN A 236 -14.06 10.43 15.16
N LEU A 237 -14.47 9.51 14.27
CA LEU A 237 -15.86 9.06 14.23
C LEU A 237 -16.21 8.24 15.47
N HIS A 238 -17.48 8.10 15.73
CA HIS A 238 -17.99 7.19 16.75
C HIS A 238 -18.27 5.82 16.11
N GLY A 239 -17.30 4.89 16.22
CA GLY A 239 -17.28 3.61 15.54
C GLY A 239 -18.31 2.60 16.07
N LEU A 240 -18.58 1.55 15.26
CA LEU A 240 -19.53 0.49 15.61
C LEU A 240 -19.10 -0.30 16.85
N ILE A 241 -17.81 -0.67 16.94
CA ILE A 241 -17.28 -1.48 18.05
C ILE A 241 -17.39 -0.70 19.37
N THR A 242 -17.12 0.60 19.32
CA THR A 242 -17.15 1.48 20.50
C THR A 242 -18.58 1.68 21.03
N GLN A 243 -19.56 1.68 20.13
CA GLN A 243 -20.99 1.85 20.49
C GLN A 243 -21.69 0.52 20.75
N ALA A 244 -21.17 -0.61 20.25
CA ALA A 244 -21.78 -1.92 20.39
C ALA A 244 -21.89 -2.35 21.84
N SER A 245 -22.91 -3.16 22.15
CA SER A 245 -23.01 -3.84 23.42
C SER A 245 -21.88 -4.87 23.59
N GLY A 246 -21.25 -4.89 24.77
CA GLY A 246 -20.24 -5.89 25.07
C GLY A 246 -20.81 -7.30 25.09
N PHE A 247 -20.03 -8.26 24.59
CA PHE A 247 -20.42 -9.69 24.68
C PHE A 247 -20.45 -10.17 26.11
N ASN A 248 -21.56 -10.80 26.49
CA ASN A 248 -21.73 -11.37 27.85
C ASN A 248 -21.12 -12.77 27.91
N THR A 249 -19.95 -12.89 28.49
CA THR A 249 -19.22 -14.16 28.63
C THR A 249 -19.93 -15.18 29.52
N ALA A 250 -20.87 -14.74 30.40
CA ALA A 250 -21.66 -15.65 31.21
C ALA A 250 -22.55 -16.61 30.37
N LEU A 251 -22.88 -16.23 29.13
CA LEU A 251 -23.61 -17.10 28.21
C LEU A 251 -22.80 -18.34 27.78
N LEU A 252 -21.47 -18.33 27.94
CA LEU A 252 -20.60 -19.45 27.61
C LEU A 252 -20.60 -20.53 28.68
N SER A 253 -20.98 -20.22 29.92
CA SER A 253 -20.99 -21.19 31.05
C SER A 253 -21.86 -22.40 30.79
N ALA A 254 -22.87 -22.28 29.92
CA ALA A 254 -23.76 -23.36 29.53
C ALA A 254 -23.19 -24.31 28.48
N VAL A 255 -22.04 -23.98 27.86
CA VAL A 255 -21.39 -24.75 26.79
C VAL A 255 -20.05 -25.24 27.32
N LYS A 256 -19.84 -26.55 27.35
CA LYS A 256 -18.54 -27.12 27.71
C LYS A 256 -17.63 -27.18 26.48
N GLY A 257 -16.37 -26.75 26.61
CA GLY A 257 -15.39 -26.79 25.53
C GLY A 257 -15.78 -25.92 24.33
N TRP A 258 -16.27 -24.71 24.63
CA TRP A 258 -16.67 -23.76 23.56
C TRP A 258 -15.51 -23.39 22.65
N ASN A 259 -15.85 -23.12 21.41
CA ASN A 259 -14.92 -22.62 20.39
C ASN A 259 -15.35 -21.22 19.88
N LYS A 260 -14.57 -20.64 18.98
CA LYS A 260 -14.89 -19.32 18.39
C LYS A 260 -16.26 -19.29 17.70
N ILE A 261 -16.71 -20.41 17.13
CA ILE A 261 -18.01 -20.54 16.48
C ILE A 261 -19.15 -20.40 17.52
N ASP A 262 -19.00 -21.06 18.67
CA ASP A 262 -19.99 -21.00 19.76
C ASP A 262 -20.12 -19.58 20.33
N ILE A 263 -18.98 -18.84 20.43
CA ILE A 263 -18.97 -17.45 20.89
C ILE A 263 -19.82 -16.58 19.97
N VAL A 264 -19.63 -16.70 18.64
CA VAL A 264 -20.42 -15.96 17.65
C VAL A 264 -21.90 -16.35 17.72
N GLY A 265 -22.20 -17.65 17.85
CA GLY A 265 -23.57 -18.12 18.03
C GLY A 265 -24.25 -17.54 19.30
N ARG A 266 -23.50 -17.43 20.42
CA ARG A 266 -23.99 -16.79 21.65
C ARG A 266 -24.14 -15.28 21.50
N ALA A 267 -23.30 -14.61 20.72
CA ALA A 267 -23.49 -13.19 20.41
C ALA A 267 -24.78 -12.94 19.62
N ILE A 268 -25.08 -13.78 18.63
CA ILE A 268 -26.36 -13.75 17.92
C ILE A 268 -27.54 -13.95 18.89
N GLN A 269 -27.45 -14.96 19.77
CA GLN A 269 -28.43 -15.20 20.78
C GLN A 269 -28.65 -13.99 21.70
N GLN A 270 -27.58 -13.29 22.08
CA GLN A 270 -27.66 -12.10 22.92
C GLN A 270 -28.49 -11.00 22.27
N ILE A 271 -28.28 -10.72 20.97
CA ILE A 271 -29.07 -9.74 20.23
C ILE A 271 -30.55 -10.14 20.18
N THR A 272 -30.83 -11.38 19.80
CA THR A 272 -32.21 -11.88 19.66
C THR A 272 -32.93 -11.91 21.01
N ALA A 273 -32.24 -12.30 22.09
CA ALA A 273 -32.81 -12.29 23.45
C ALA A 273 -33.12 -10.88 23.95
N ALA A 274 -32.34 -9.87 23.51
CA ALA A 274 -32.60 -8.46 23.78
C ALA A 274 -33.81 -7.90 23.01
N LYS A 275 -34.45 -8.70 22.15
CA LYS A 275 -35.57 -8.29 21.25
C LYS A 275 -35.19 -7.15 20.32
N GLU A 276 -33.91 -7.09 19.91
CA GLU A 276 -33.39 -6.15 18.96
C GLU A 276 -33.55 -6.66 17.51
N LEU A 277 -33.10 -5.85 16.55
CA LEU A 277 -33.15 -6.23 15.14
C LEU A 277 -32.28 -7.45 14.89
N ASP A 278 -32.80 -8.38 14.10
CA ASP A 278 -32.03 -9.57 13.71
C ASP A 278 -30.71 -9.18 13.03
N PRO A 279 -29.58 -9.77 13.43
CA PRO A 279 -28.30 -9.53 12.82
C PRO A 279 -28.28 -10.01 11.35
N THR A 280 -27.55 -9.30 10.50
CA THR A 280 -27.42 -9.63 9.07
C THR A 280 -26.01 -9.94 8.67
N PHE A 281 -25.02 -9.50 9.45
CA PHE A 281 -23.61 -9.71 9.15
C PHE A 281 -22.77 -9.98 10.40
N ILE A 282 -21.61 -10.58 10.14
CA ILE A 282 -20.55 -10.83 11.12
C ILE A 282 -19.28 -10.27 10.56
N ILE A 283 -18.55 -9.43 11.30
CA ILE A 283 -17.24 -8.91 10.92
C ILE A 283 -16.17 -9.59 11.76
N LEU A 284 -15.15 -10.14 11.09
CA LEU A 284 -14.05 -10.88 11.69
C LEU A 284 -12.71 -10.47 11.07
N HIS A 285 -11.63 -10.71 11.81
CA HIS A 285 -10.31 -10.67 11.21
C HIS A 285 -10.07 -11.93 10.33
N PRO A 286 -9.35 -11.84 9.19
CA PRO A 286 -9.09 -13.01 8.34
C PRO A 286 -8.49 -14.20 9.09
N ASN A 287 -7.55 -13.97 10.01
CA ASN A 287 -6.94 -15.04 10.80
C ASN A 287 -7.99 -15.82 11.60
N ASP A 288 -8.91 -15.12 12.28
CA ASP A 288 -9.95 -15.74 13.08
C ASP A 288 -10.95 -16.52 12.23
N TRP A 289 -11.33 -15.97 11.08
CA TRP A 289 -12.21 -16.66 10.14
C TRP A 289 -11.59 -17.95 9.59
N PHE A 290 -10.34 -17.90 9.16
CA PHE A 290 -9.66 -19.10 8.66
C PHE A 290 -9.39 -20.12 9.76
N GLU A 291 -9.11 -19.72 10.99
CA GLU A 291 -8.99 -20.61 12.13
C GLU A 291 -10.30 -21.37 12.40
N MET A 292 -11.45 -20.67 12.35
CA MET A 292 -12.76 -21.32 12.46
C MET A 292 -13.00 -22.32 11.32
N ARG A 293 -12.67 -21.96 10.08
CA ARG A 293 -12.83 -22.86 8.91
C ARG A 293 -11.95 -24.09 8.97
N LEU A 294 -10.77 -23.97 9.57
CA LEU A 294 -9.82 -25.07 9.71
C LEU A 294 -10.12 -25.98 10.92
N THR A 295 -11.11 -25.63 11.73
CA THR A 295 -11.52 -26.47 12.87
C THR A 295 -12.04 -27.81 12.38
N LYS A 296 -11.49 -28.91 12.94
CA LYS A 296 -11.81 -30.28 12.60
C LYS A 296 -12.49 -30.99 13.78
N ASP A 297 -13.31 -31.98 13.46
CA ASP A 297 -13.84 -32.91 14.45
C ASP A 297 -12.76 -33.93 14.89
N SER A 298 -13.14 -34.80 15.85
CA SER A 298 -12.26 -35.87 16.35
C SER A 298 -11.83 -36.88 15.26
N PHE A 299 -12.51 -36.93 14.12
CA PHE A 299 -12.23 -37.79 12.98
C PHE A 299 -11.43 -37.09 11.89
N GLY A 300 -11.02 -35.83 12.11
CA GLY A 300 -10.22 -35.06 11.15
C GLY A 300 -11.04 -34.38 10.05
N ARG A 301 -12.37 -34.40 10.10
CA ARG A 301 -13.24 -33.74 9.12
C ARG A 301 -13.47 -32.29 9.47
N TYR A 302 -13.53 -31.42 8.47
CA TYR A 302 -13.83 -30.01 8.67
C TYR A 302 -15.29 -29.81 9.13
N ILE A 303 -15.50 -28.98 10.16
CA ILE A 303 -16.82 -28.73 10.74
C ILE A 303 -17.62 -27.77 9.85
N LEU A 304 -17.00 -26.73 9.29
CA LEU A 304 -17.64 -25.68 8.49
C LEU A 304 -17.74 -26.01 6.99
N GLY A 305 -17.63 -27.28 6.62
CA GLY A 305 -17.80 -27.75 5.24
C GLY A 305 -16.52 -28.07 4.51
N ASP A 306 -16.68 -28.70 3.34
CA ASP A 306 -15.59 -29.16 2.51
C ASP A 306 -14.81 -27.97 1.90
N PRO A 307 -13.46 -27.94 2.00
CA PRO A 307 -12.63 -26.93 1.38
C PRO A 307 -12.79 -26.79 -0.13
N GLN A 308 -13.29 -27.83 -0.80
CA GLN A 308 -13.53 -27.83 -2.25
C GLN A 308 -14.76 -27.03 -2.68
N THR A 309 -15.68 -26.76 -1.75
CA THR A 309 -16.92 -26.05 -2.05
C THR A 309 -16.66 -24.55 -2.00
N ASN A 310 -16.81 -23.85 -3.13
CA ASN A 310 -16.74 -22.39 -3.18
C ASN A 310 -18.08 -21.78 -2.75
N VAL A 311 -18.35 -21.83 -1.44
CA VAL A 311 -19.54 -21.23 -0.85
C VAL A 311 -19.20 -19.84 -0.32
N ARG A 312 -20.15 -18.90 -0.50
CA ARG A 312 -20.06 -17.57 0.11
C ARG A 312 -19.80 -17.70 1.62
N PRO A 313 -18.85 -16.91 2.17
CA PRO A 313 -18.58 -16.96 3.61
C PRO A 313 -19.84 -16.67 4.42
N SER A 314 -20.37 -17.67 5.10
CA SER A 314 -21.56 -17.54 5.94
C SER A 314 -21.42 -18.35 7.21
N LEU A 315 -22.00 -17.88 8.30
CA LEU A 315 -22.04 -18.55 9.59
C LEU A 315 -23.40 -18.32 10.24
N PHE A 316 -24.09 -19.37 10.65
CA PHE A 316 -25.45 -19.31 11.17
C PHE A 316 -26.46 -18.60 10.26
N GLY A 317 -26.24 -18.69 8.92
CA GLY A 317 -27.08 -18.01 7.93
C GLY A 317 -26.80 -16.52 7.75
N LEU A 318 -25.80 -15.97 8.43
CA LEU A 318 -25.36 -14.58 8.30
C LEU A 318 -24.14 -14.48 7.41
N ASP A 319 -24.03 -13.38 6.66
CA ASP A 319 -22.87 -13.10 5.86
C ASP A 319 -21.64 -12.81 6.73
N VAL A 320 -20.53 -13.51 6.46
CA VAL A 320 -19.25 -13.26 7.12
C VAL A 320 -18.41 -12.35 6.26
N VAL A 321 -18.09 -11.18 6.79
CA VAL A 321 -17.16 -10.23 6.18
C VAL A 321 -15.87 -10.24 6.97
N TYR A 322 -14.78 -10.65 6.32
CA TYR A 322 -13.47 -10.62 6.93
C TYR A 322 -12.66 -9.45 6.37
N THR A 323 -12.10 -8.66 7.29
CA THR A 323 -11.28 -7.49 6.97
C THR A 323 -10.11 -7.37 7.95
N THR A 324 -8.99 -6.86 7.48
CA THR A 324 -7.84 -6.55 8.33
C THR A 324 -8.02 -5.26 9.13
N SER A 325 -9.10 -4.53 8.88
CA SER A 325 -9.45 -3.30 9.60
C SER A 325 -9.99 -3.53 11.02
N ILE A 326 -10.30 -4.79 11.39
CA ILE A 326 -10.62 -5.19 12.75
C ILE A 326 -9.43 -5.90 13.40
N ALA A 327 -9.22 -5.71 14.69
CA ALA A 327 -8.13 -6.38 15.40
C ALA A 327 -8.36 -7.90 15.46
N SER A 328 -7.28 -8.68 15.27
CA SER A 328 -7.35 -10.13 15.44
C SER A 328 -7.78 -10.49 16.86
N GLY A 329 -8.60 -11.52 16.99
CA GLY A 329 -9.20 -11.92 18.24
C GLY A 329 -10.46 -11.13 18.63
N THR A 330 -10.91 -10.17 17.81
CA THR A 330 -12.12 -9.38 18.03
C THR A 330 -13.18 -9.71 16.99
N PHE A 331 -14.44 -9.70 17.39
CA PHE A 331 -15.57 -9.88 16.50
C PHE A 331 -16.64 -8.80 16.68
N LEU A 332 -17.42 -8.57 15.64
CA LEU A 332 -18.59 -7.72 15.65
C LEU A 332 -19.74 -8.44 14.93
N VAL A 333 -20.85 -8.58 15.61
CA VAL A 333 -22.12 -9.08 15.04
C VAL A 333 -23.12 -7.94 15.02
N GLY A 334 -23.80 -7.72 13.91
CA GLY A 334 -24.72 -6.59 13.83
C GLY A 334 -25.71 -6.66 12.69
N SER A 335 -26.59 -5.66 12.65
CA SER A 335 -27.63 -5.51 11.63
C SER A 335 -27.35 -4.35 10.69
N GLY A 336 -27.41 -4.60 9.37
CA GLY A 336 -27.30 -3.59 8.32
C GLY A 336 -28.56 -2.75 8.08
N SER A 337 -29.59 -2.93 8.90
CA SER A 337 -30.84 -2.19 8.77
C SER A 337 -30.62 -0.68 9.00
N PRO A 338 -31.23 0.21 8.20
CA PRO A 338 -31.19 1.66 8.39
C PRO A 338 -31.81 2.12 9.71
N ILE A 339 -32.61 1.24 10.36
CA ILE A 339 -33.18 1.47 11.69
C ILE A 339 -32.12 1.25 12.78
N ALA A 340 -31.17 0.32 12.56
CA ALA A 340 -30.08 0.04 13.51
C ALA A 340 -28.99 1.12 13.43
N SER A 341 -28.43 1.33 12.24
CA SER A 341 -27.41 2.34 11.99
C SER A 341 -27.50 2.91 10.58
N GLN A 342 -26.91 4.08 10.38
CA GLN A 342 -26.88 4.73 9.07
C GLN A 342 -25.65 5.61 8.94
N ILE A 343 -25.00 5.55 7.78
CA ILE A 343 -23.97 6.48 7.37
C ILE A 343 -24.67 7.71 6.78
N ARG A 344 -24.23 8.92 7.15
CA ARG A 344 -24.67 10.18 6.57
C ARG A 344 -23.50 10.86 5.89
N ASP A 345 -23.53 10.91 4.56
CA ASP A 345 -22.51 11.58 3.75
C ASP A 345 -22.92 13.04 3.54
N ARG A 346 -22.07 13.96 3.99
CA ARG A 346 -22.23 15.38 3.70
C ARG A 346 -21.52 15.78 2.42
N MET A 347 -20.37 15.16 2.17
CA MET A 347 -19.57 15.36 0.97
C MET A 347 -19.02 13.99 0.53
N GLU A 348 -19.31 13.63 -0.68
CA GLU A 348 -18.72 12.47 -1.31
C GLU A 348 -17.21 12.67 -1.52
N MET A 349 -16.52 11.59 -1.87
CA MET A 349 -15.09 11.64 -2.15
C MET A 349 -14.78 12.66 -3.25
N GLN A 350 -13.97 13.66 -2.94
CA GLN A 350 -13.49 14.66 -3.90
C GLN A 350 -11.97 14.66 -3.91
N VAL A 351 -11.41 14.78 -5.11
CA VAL A 351 -9.97 14.96 -5.31
C VAL A 351 -9.75 16.34 -5.91
N GLU A 352 -9.08 17.19 -5.19
CA GLU A 352 -8.79 18.56 -5.60
C GLU A 352 -7.30 18.75 -5.83
N VAL A 353 -6.97 19.61 -6.78
CA VAL A 353 -5.60 19.96 -7.15
C VAL A 353 -5.43 21.47 -7.04
N SER A 354 -4.45 21.92 -6.25
CA SER A 354 -4.19 23.36 -6.04
C SER A 354 -2.69 23.66 -6.08
N THR A 355 -2.35 24.83 -6.58
CA THR A 355 -1.00 25.41 -6.59
C THR A 355 -0.82 26.52 -5.55
N GLU A 356 -1.86 26.82 -4.77
CA GLU A 356 -1.92 28.02 -3.90
C GLU A 356 -1.33 27.80 -2.51
N HIS A 357 -0.83 26.60 -2.21
CA HIS A 357 -0.30 26.31 -0.87
C HIS A 357 1.09 26.93 -0.68
N GLN A 358 1.23 27.82 0.33
CA GLN A 358 2.49 28.51 0.69
C GLN A 358 3.24 29.06 -0.55
N ASP A 359 4.48 28.59 -0.77
CA ASP A 359 5.38 28.98 -1.85
C ASP A 359 5.33 28.03 -3.07
N TYR A 360 4.28 27.22 -3.19
CA TYR A 360 4.12 26.20 -4.25
C TYR A 360 4.09 26.83 -5.65
N PHE A 361 3.50 28.03 -5.77
CA PHE A 361 3.48 28.76 -7.03
C PHE A 361 4.91 29.07 -7.54
N VAL A 362 5.79 29.54 -6.64
CA VAL A 362 7.18 29.90 -6.98
C VAL A 362 8.04 28.65 -7.24
N LYS A 363 7.72 27.54 -6.56
CA LYS A 363 8.47 26.28 -6.67
C LYS A 363 7.92 25.31 -7.72
N ASN A 364 6.88 25.70 -8.46
CA ASN A 364 6.17 24.82 -9.41
C ASN A 364 5.68 23.51 -8.76
N LEU A 365 5.20 23.60 -7.52
CA LEU A 365 4.61 22.50 -6.78
C LEU A 365 3.08 22.54 -6.89
N VAL A 366 2.47 21.36 -6.77
CA VAL A 366 1.03 21.16 -6.77
C VAL A 366 0.66 20.30 -5.57
N ALA A 367 -0.36 20.67 -4.83
CA ALA A 367 -0.97 19.85 -3.80
C ALA A 367 -2.17 19.10 -4.39
N VAL A 368 -2.18 17.78 -4.28
CA VAL A 368 -3.32 16.93 -4.61
C VAL A 368 -3.92 16.45 -3.30
N ARG A 369 -5.19 16.82 -3.02
CA ARG A 369 -5.92 16.51 -1.80
C ARG A 369 -7.12 15.62 -2.12
N ALA A 370 -7.29 14.55 -1.37
CA ALA A 370 -8.53 13.78 -1.35
C ALA A 370 -9.24 14.00 -0.02
N GLU A 371 -10.52 14.28 -0.07
CA GLU A 371 -11.33 14.64 1.11
C GLU A 371 -12.73 14.04 1.01
N LYS A 372 -13.27 13.63 2.17
CA LYS A 372 -14.62 13.13 2.34
C LYS A 372 -15.17 13.59 3.68
N ARG A 373 -16.48 13.88 3.76
CA ARG A 373 -17.12 14.32 5.00
C ARG A 373 -18.34 13.48 5.29
N MET A 374 -18.33 12.83 6.46
CA MET A 374 -19.38 11.87 6.82
C MET A 374 -19.56 11.76 8.34
N VAL A 375 -20.61 11.08 8.74
CA VAL A 375 -20.87 10.68 10.13
C VAL A 375 -21.55 9.32 10.15
N LEU A 376 -21.22 8.51 11.15
CA LEU A 376 -21.93 7.27 11.48
C LEU A 376 -22.93 7.55 12.60
N ILE A 377 -24.17 7.11 12.40
CA ILE A 377 -25.25 7.21 13.38
C ILE A 377 -25.64 5.80 13.77
N VAL A 378 -25.52 5.44 15.04
CA VAL A 378 -26.00 4.18 15.58
C VAL A 378 -27.20 4.46 16.44
N LYS A 379 -28.40 4.19 15.89
CA LYS A 379 -29.68 4.47 16.56
C LYS A 379 -29.99 3.42 17.63
N ARG A 380 -29.58 2.17 17.39
CA ARG A 380 -29.83 1.02 18.27
C ARG A 380 -28.51 0.27 18.58
N PRO A 381 -27.74 0.73 19.57
CA PRO A 381 -26.47 0.10 19.94
C PRO A 381 -26.62 -1.38 20.34
N ALA A 382 -27.75 -1.76 20.94
CA ALA A 382 -28.02 -3.14 21.37
C ALA A 382 -28.24 -4.12 20.20
N SER A 383 -28.45 -3.63 18.96
CA SER A 383 -28.46 -4.45 17.75
C SER A 383 -27.06 -4.84 17.28
N TYR A 384 -26.02 -4.41 17.98
CA TYR A 384 -24.61 -4.72 17.72
C TYR A 384 -24.00 -5.33 18.98
N VAL A 385 -23.29 -6.43 18.81
CA VAL A 385 -22.51 -7.07 19.89
C VAL A 385 -21.08 -7.20 19.43
N SER A 386 -20.18 -6.65 20.22
CA SER A 386 -18.72 -6.79 20.02
C SER A 386 -18.09 -7.51 21.20
N GLY A 387 -17.04 -8.26 20.94
CA GLY A 387 -16.29 -8.94 21.98
C GLY A 387 -14.97 -9.49 21.48
N THR A 388 -14.22 -10.06 22.41
CA THR A 388 -12.97 -10.76 22.09
C THR A 388 -13.17 -12.27 22.20
N PHE A 389 -12.46 -13.02 21.36
CA PHE A 389 -12.46 -14.48 21.48
C PHE A 389 -11.63 -14.89 22.69
N THR A 390 -12.30 -15.53 23.64
CA THR A 390 -11.65 -16.15 24.79
C THR A 390 -11.48 -17.64 24.53
N THR A 391 -10.42 -18.22 25.03
CA THR A 391 -10.23 -19.67 25.00
C THR A 391 -11.08 -20.34 26.10
N SER A 392 -11.61 -21.53 25.79
CA SER A 392 -12.21 -22.37 26.82
C SER A 392 -11.18 -22.70 27.91
N PRO A 393 -11.51 -22.60 29.19
CA PRO A 393 -10.63 -23.01 30.28
C PRO A 393 -10.34 -24.50 30.25
#